data_442220f8f901d794fc9a283b69380833
#
_entry.id   442220f8f901d794fc9a283b69380833
#
_cell.length_a   1.000
_cell.length_b   1.000
_cell.length_c   1.000
_cell.angle_alpha   90.00
_cell.angle_beta   90.00
_cell.angle_gamma   90.00
#
_symmetry.space_group_name_H-M   'P 1'
#
loop_
_entity.id
_entity.type
_entity.pdbx_description
1 polymer ?
#
loop_
_entity_poly.entity_id
_entity_poly.type
_entity_poly.pdbx_seq_one_letter_code
_entity_poly.pdbx_strand_id
1 'polypeptide(L)'
;METEALKLPGQDVRKLLAAANGDAALLYLYEQSGLPRAEAMERLRMTQTRYDLAAATLQQMGLWQEETKRFFAPAEAPHYTEEDVTREYHAGPEFPSMVGEAQRRLGRILSTEELKILLCIYRYLGLAPEVISILISYCIQRGHARGVSRMPSIRTIEKEAYRWADLGIETMEQAAAYMQQQLQLQNGIGRVRRLLGIGERTGNCPLEAMAMEYA
;
A
#
# COMPACT_ATOMS: atom_id res chain seq x y z
N MET A 1 -28.33 17.29 -4.65
CA MET A 1 -26.86 17.36 -4.49
C MET A 1 -26.62 18.38 -3.37
N GLU A 2 -26.41 17.90 -2.15
CA GLU A 2 -26.04 18.78 -1.04
C GLU A 2 -24.61 19.26 -1.31
N THR A 3 -24.49 20.57 -1.45
CA THR A 3 -23.19 21.25 -1.57
C THR A 3 -22.60 21.28 -0.16
N GLU A 4 -21.76 20.32 0.16
CA GLU A 4 -21.00 20.33 1.41
C GLU A 4 -20.07 21.55 1.39
N ALA A 5 -20.31 22.52 2.27
CA ALA A 5 -19.54 23.76 2.30
C ALA A 5 -18.16 23.47 2.90
N LEU A 6 -17.11 23.69 2.11
CA LEU A 6 -15.73 23.55 2.56
C LEU A 6 -15.40 24.64 3.60
N LYS A 7 -15.17 24.25 4.85
CA LYS A 7 -14.80 25.17 5.93
C LYS A 7 -13.29 25.26 6.04
N LEU A 8 -12.71 26.40 5.70
CA LEU A 8 -11.27 26.64 5.79
C LEU A 8 -10.94 27.45 7.05
N PRO A 9 -9.86 27.08 7.79
CA PRO A 9 -9.37 27.89 8.90
C PRO A 9 -8.89 29.26 8.41
N GLY A 10 -9.34 30.35 9.04
CA GLY A 10 -8.99 31.70 8.61
C GLY A 10 -7.50 32.02 8.65
N GLN A 11 -6.73 31.33 9.50
CA GLN A 11 -5.28 31.45 9.56
C GLN A 11 -4.61 30.88 8.30
N ASP A 12 -5.10 29.74 7.80
CA ASP A 12 -4.55 29.06 6.64
C ASP A 12 -4.83 29.87 5.37
N VAL A 13 -6.04 30.44 5.27
CA VAL A 13 -6.38 31.36 4.18
C VAL A 13 -5.44 32.56 4.13
N ARG A 14 -5.13 33.17 5.30
CA ARG A 14 -4.18 34.30 5.36
C ARG A 14 -2.77 33.90 4.91
N LYS A 15 -2.29 32.74 5.32
CA LYS A 15 -0.98 32.21 4.89
C LYS A 15 -0.93 31.99 3.38
N LEU A 16 -1.98 31.40 2.80
CA LEU A 16 -2.08 31.16 1.36
C LEU A 16 -2.11 32.46 0.56
N LEU A 17 -2.86 33.44 1.03
CA LEU A 17 -2.91 34.77 0.41
C LEU A 17 -1.57 35.50 0.50
N ALA A 18 -0.88 35.39 1.63
CA ALA A 18 0.44 36.00 1.83
C ALA A 18 1.52 35.37 0.91
N ALA A 19 1.43 34.07 0.67
CA ALA A 19 2.35 33.36 -0.23
C ALA A 19 2.13 33.70 -1.70
N ALA A 20 0.94 34.18 -2.08
CA ALA A 20 0.54 34.54 -3.44
C ALA A 20 0.83 33.43 -4.50
N ASN A 21 0.86 32.16 -4.09
CA ASN A 21 1.12 31.02 -4.93
C ASN A 21 -0.21 30.30 -5.27
N GLY A 22 -0.69 30.50 -6.49
CA GLY A 22 -1.97 29.94 -6.93
C GLY A 22 -2.00 28.41 -7.00
N ASP A 23 -0.88 27.79 -7.37
CA ASP A 23 -0.77 26.32 -7.41
C ASP A 23 -0.82 25.73 -6.00
N ALA A 24 -0.14 26.34 -5.02
CA ALA A 24 -0.23 25.94 -3.64
C ALA A 24 -1.63 26.11 -3.06
N ALA A 25 -2.32 27.20 -3.38
CA ALA A 25 -3.69 27.42 -2.94
C ALA A 25 -4.66 26.38 -3.54
N LEU A 26 -4.55 26.06 -4.82
CA LEU A 26 -5.35 25.02 -5.47
C LEU A 26 -5.08 23.64 -4.89
N LEU A 27 -3.82 23.30 -4.63
CA LEU A 27 -3.44 22.03 -4.05
C LEU A 27 -3.96 21.89 -2.61
N TYR A 28 -3.91 22.98 -1.82
CA TYR A 28 -4.47 23.01 -0.48
C TYR A 28 -6.00 22.80 -0.48
N LEU A 29 -6.73 23.48 -1.36
CA LEU A 29 -8.18 23.31 -1.51
C LEU A 29 -8.54 21.90 -1.94
N TYR A 30 -7.74 21.31 -2.83
CA TYR A 30 -7.91 19.92 -3.26
C TYR A 30 -7.78 18.93 -2.08
N GLU A 31 -6.76 19.10 -1.25
CA GLU A 31 -6.56 18.32 -0.03
C GLU A 31 -7.75 18.45 0.95
N GLN A 32 -8.21 19.67 1.20
CA GLN A 32 -9.33 19.93 2.09
C GLN A 32 -10.66 19.36 1.57
N SER A 33 -10.76 19.08 0.27
CA SER A 33 -11.94 18.42 -0.31
C SER A 33 -11.97 16.90 -0.12
N GLY A 34 -10.95 16.31 0.52
CA GLY A 34 -10.88 14.86 0.80
C GLY A 34 -10.70 13.98 -0.45
N LEU A 35 -10.28 14.56 -1.57
CA LEU A 35 -10.03 13.81 -2.81
C LEU A 35 -8.67 13.10 -2.76
N PRO A 36 -8.52 11.94 -3.46
CA PRO A 36 -7.28 11.18 -3.47
C PRO A 36 -6.09 11.97 -4.01
N ARG A 37 -4.98 12.04 -3.27
CA ARG A 37 -3.74 12.73 -3.71
C ARG A 37 -3.19 12.24 -5.02
N ALA A 38 -3.33 10.95 -5.31
CA ALA A 38 -2.87 10.34 -6.55
C ALA A 38 -3.48 10.98 -7.82
N GLU A 39 -4.69 11.54 -7.71
CA GLU A 39 -5.41 12.17 -8.81
C GLU A 39 -5.21 13.71 -8.87
N ALA A 40 -4.50 14.28 -7.89
CA ALA A 40 -4.38 15.74 -7.76
C ALA A 40 -3.73 16.38 -8.99
N MET A 41 -2.67 15.81 -9.53
CA MET A 41 -1.98 16.33 -10.71
C MET A 41 -2.88 16.35 -11.95
N GLU A 42 -3.63 15.28 -12.17
CA GLU A 42 -4.53 15.14 -13.30
C GLU A 42 -5.72 16.12 -13.19
N ARG A 43 -6.38 16.13 -12.02
CA ARG A 43 -7.54 16.98 -11.78
C ARG A 43 -7.21 18.47 -11.76
N LEU A 44 -6.08 18.84 -11.20
CA LEU A 44 -5.59 20.24 -11.17
C LEU A 44 -4.82 20.62 -12.44
N ARG A 45 -4.63 19.68 -13.37
CA ARG A 45 -3.85 19.86 -14.62
C ARG A 45 -2.46 20.44 -14.34
N MET A 46 -1.79 19.91 -13.33
CA MET A 46 -0.44 20.30 -12.93
C MET A 46 0.60 19.33 -13.48
N THR A 47 1.74 19.87 -13.90
CA THR A 47 2.93 19.05 -14.17
C THR A 47 3.56 18.64 -12.85
N GLN A 48 4.38 17.57 -12.86
CA GLN A 48 5.11 17.11 -11.66
C GLN A 48 5.88 18.25 -11.00
N THR A 49 6.63 19.05 -11.76
CA THR A 49 7.43 20.17 -11.24
C THR A 49 6.56 21.23 -10.55
N ARG A 50 5.38 21.54 -11.09
CA ARG A 50 4.45 22.50 -10.48
C ARG A 50 3.84 21.94 -9.20
N TYR A 51 3.51 20.66 -9.18
CA TYR A 51 3.00 19.96 -8.02
C TYR A 51 4.05 19.96 -6.88
N ASP A 52 5.29 19.57 -7.17
CA ASP A 52 6.39 19.53 -6.19
C ASP A 52 6.67 20.92 -5.61
N LEU A 53 6.66 21.97 -6.44
CA LEU A 53 6.86 23.34 -5.99
C LEU A 53 5.70 23.82 -5.11
N ALA A 54 4.45 23.48 -5.48
CA ALA A 54 3.27 23.79 -4.68
C ALA A 54 3.29 23.07 -3.33
N ALA A 55 3.61 21.78 -3.31
CA ALA A 55 3.75 20.99 -2.11
C ALA A 55 4.87 21.53 -1.18
N ALA A 56 6.04 21.85 -1.72
CA ALA A 56 7.13 22.47 -0.98
C ALA A 56 6.72 23.82 -0.35
N THR A 57 5.96 24.63 -1.10
CA THR A 57 5.44 25.91 -0.59
C THR A 57 4.48 25.70 0.58
N LEU A 58 3.56 24.75 0.46
CA LEU A 58 2.62 24.40 1.52
C LEU A 58 3.33 23.82 2.76
N GLN A 59 4.39 23.04 2.55
CA GLN A 59 5.22 22.45 3.61
C GLN A 59 5.94 23.56 4.41
N GLN A 60 6.53 24.55 3.72
CA GLN A 60 7.14 25.72 4.37
C GLN A 60 6.15 26.53 5.21
N MET A 61 4.89 26.58 4.80
CA MET A 61 3.82 27.26 5.54
C MET A 61 3.24 26.43 6.69
N GLY A 62 3.64 25.16 6.83
CA GLY A 62 3.08 24.21 7.78
C GLY A 62 1.62 23.83 7.49
N LEU A 63 1.21 23.96 6.22
CA LEU A 63 -0.12 23.61 5.72
C LEU A 63 -0.15 22.28 4.97
N TRP A 64 1.01 21.68 4.75
CA TRP A 64 1.21 20.40 4.11
C TRP A 64 1.88 19.44 5.07
N GLN A 65 1.19 18.39 5.39
CA GLN A 65 1.85 17.23 5.98
C GLN A 65 2.09 16.25 4.84
N GLU A 66 3.34 16.05 4.46
CA GLU A 66 3.67 14.84 3.75
C GLU A 66 3.13 13.69 4.59
N GLU A 67 2.32 12.82 3.97
CA GLU A 67 2.19 11.49 4.51
C GLU A 67 3.62 10.96 4.55
N THR A 68 4.22 11.01 5.73
CA THR A 68 5.49 10.37 5.97
C THR A 68 5.25 8.92 5.59
N LYS A 69 5.67 8.53 4.37
CA LYS A 69 5.74 7.14 4.01
C LYS A 69 6.57 6.51 5.11
N ARG A 70 5.90 5.81 6.00
CA ARG A 70 6.58 5.07 7.06
C ARG A 70 7.35 3.98 6.34
N PHE A 71 8.64 4.20 6.11
CA PHE A 71 9.51 3.14 5.63
C PHE A 71 9.71 2.18 6.80
N PHE A 72 9.05 1.06 6.74
CA PHE A 72 9.22 0.00 7.71
C PHE A 72 10.50 -0.78 7.37
N ALA A 73 11.56 -0.56 8.14
CA ALA A 73 12.79 -1.32 7.95
C ALA A 73 12.66 -2.68 8.66
N PRO A 74 12.84 -3.81 7.95
CA PRO A 74 12.82 -5.13 8.59
C PRO A 74 13.84 -5.29 9.72
N ALA A 75 14.96 -4.54 9.66
CA ALA A 75 15.98 -4.52 10.69
C ALA A 75 15.55 -3.80 11.97
N GLU A 76 14.55 -2.94 11.92
CA GLU A 76 13.99 -2.20 13.05
C GLU A 76 12.71 -2.85 13.61
N ALA A 77 12.28 -3.96 13.02
CA ALA A 77 11.10 -4.69 13.47
C ALA A 77 11.32 -5.25 14.87
N PRO A 78 10.36 -5.09 15.79
CA PRO A 78 10.45 -5.65 17.12
C PRO A 78 10.50 -7.17 17.07
N HIS A 79 11.34 -7.76 17.90
CA HIS A 79 11.40 -9.21 18.09
C HIS A 79 10.28 -9.65 19.03
N TYR A 80 9.17 -10.13 18.45
CA TYR A 80 8.08 -10.69 19.24
C TYR A 80 8.42 -12.06 19.80
N THR A 81 8.05 -12.29 21.07
CA THR A 81 8.23 -13.55 21.80
C THR A 81 6.96 -14.41 21.74
N GLU A 82 7.05 -15.65 22.24
CA GLU A 82 5.85 -16.51 22.41
C GLU A 82 4.86 -15.93 23.41
N GLU A 83 5.38 -15.24 24.43
CA GLU A 83 4.57 -14.56 25.42
C GLU A 83 3.75 -13.40 24.80
N ASP A 84 4.35 -12.67 23.86
CA ASP A 84 3.65 -11.60 23.15
C ASP A 84 2.52 -12.15 22.28
N VAL A 85 2.76 -13.26 21.58
CA VAL A 85 1.72 -13.97 20.82
C VAL A 85 0.59 -14.42 21.75
N THR A 86 0.94 -15.04 22.89
CA THR A 86 -0.05 -15.52 23.88
C THR A 86 -0.85 -14.35 24.44
N ARG A 87 -0.18 -13.23 24.77
CA ARG A 87 -0.82 -12.02 25.26
C ARG A 87 -1.81 -11.47 24.24
N GLU A 88 -1.44 -11.44 22.97
CA GLU A 88 -2.28 -10.95 21.90
C GLU A 88 -3.50 -11.86 21.67
N TYR A 89 -3.34 -13.17 21.79
CA TYR A 89 -4.47 -14.11 21.75
C TYR A 89 -5.51 -13.86 22.85
N HIS A 90 -5.08 -13.37 24.01
CA HIS A 90 -5.96 -13.06 25.14
C HIS A 90 -6.44 -11.60 25.16
N ALA A 91 -5.83 -10.72 24.38
CA ALA A 91 -6.19 -9.31 24.33
C ALA A 91 -7.54 -9.04 23.67
N GLY A 92 -7.98 -9.90 22.75
CA GLY A 92 -9.24 -9.76 22.05
C GLY A 92 -9.45 -10.81 20.95
N PRO A 93 -10.64 -10.81 20.31
CA PRO A 93 -10.98 -11.81 19.31
C PRO A 93 -10.35 -11.56 17.94
N GLU A 94 -9.80 -10.36 17.69
CA GLU A 94 -9.31 -9.95 16.36
C GLU A 94 -8.14 -10.80 15.90
N PHE A 95 -7.11 -10.91 16.73
CA PHE A 95 -5.90 -11.66 16.39
C PHE A 95 -6.18 -13.16 16.22
N PRO A 96 -6.88 -13.87 17.13
CA PRO A 96 -7.27 -15.26 16.93
C PRO A 96 -8.10 -15.47 15.64
N SER A 97 -9.04 -14.58 15.35
CA SER A 97 -9.87 -14.65 14.14
C SER A 97 -9.02 -14.52 12.88
N MET A 98 -8.10 -13.55 12.86
CA MET A 98 -7.16 -13.32 11.76
C MET A 98 -6.24 -14.53 11.55
N VAL A 99 -5.71 -15.12 12.62
CA VAL A 99 -4.89 -16.34 12.55
C VAL A 99 -5.70 -17.50 11.97
N GLY A 100 -6.93 -17.71 12.44
CA GLY A 100 -7.83 -18.73 11.91
C GLY A 100 -8.09 -18.56 10.42
N GLU A 101 -8.32 -17.31 9.97
CA GLU A 101 -8.51 -17.01 8.55
C GLU A 101 -7.22 -17.28 7.74
N ALA A 102 -6.06 -16.87 8.25
CA ALA A 102 -4.76 -17.13 7.61
C ALA A 102 -4.50 -18.63 7.44
N GLN A 103 -4.71 -19.41 8.49
CA GLN A 103 -4.55 -20.87 8.47
C GLN A 103 -5.52 -21.54 7.47
N ARG A 104 -6.78 -21.09 7.42
CA ARG A 104 -7.77 -21.60 6.48
C ARG A 104 -7.36 -21.33 5.02
N ARG A 105 -6.88 -20.11 4.71
CA ARG A 105 -6.44 -19.74 3.36
C ARG A 105 -5.16 -20.45 2.93
N LEU A 106 -4.24 -20.66 3.86
CA LEU A 106 -2.99 -21.36 3.61
C LEU A 106 -3.13 -22.88 3.66
N GLY A 107 -4.27 -23.39 4.14
CA GLY A 107 -4.57 -24.82 4.23
C GLY A 107 -3.69 -25.57 5.24
N ARG A 108 -3.11 -24.84 6.22
CA ARG A 108 -2.22 -25.45 7.25
C ARG A 108 -2.21 -24.64 8.53
N ILE A 109 -1.82 -25.31 9.61
CA ILE A 109 -1.58 -24.67 10.90
C ILE A 109 -0.25 -23.89 10.84
N LEU A 110 -0.23 -22.70 11.42
CA LEU A 110 0.96 -21.86 11.52
C LEU A 110 1.77 -22.25 12.76
N SER A 111 3.09 -22.31 12.63
CA SER A 111 4.00 -22.50 13.73
C SER A 111 4.12 -21.24 14.61
N THR A 112 4.65 -21.36 15.81
CA THR A 112 4.88 -20.21 16.72
C THR A 112 5.71 -19.11 16.06
N GLU A 113 6.76 -19.49 15.32
CA GLU A 113 7.58 -18.52 14.59
C GLU A 113 6.79 -17.79 13.49
N GLU A 114 5.88 -18.50 12.83
CA GLU A 114 5.01 -17.89 11.82
C GLU A 114 3.95 -16.99 12.45
N LEU A 115 3.49 -17.30 13.65
CA LEU A 115 2.58 -16.44 14.42
C LEU A 115 3.27 -15.13 14.85
N LYS A 116 4.55 -15.19 15.24
CA LYS A 116 5.36 -13.99 15.55
C LYS A 116 5.47 -13.07 14.33
N ILE A 117 5.69 -13.63 13.15
CA ILE A 117 5.71 -12.86 11.89
C ILE A 117 4.34 -12.24 11.62
N LEU A 118 3.26 -12.99 11.79
CA LEU A 118 1.92 -12.48 11.60
C LEU A 118 1.56 -11.36 12.59
N LEU A 119 2.04 -11.50 13.85
CA LEU A 119 1.92 -10.47 14.87
C LEU A 119 2.70 -9.20 14.48
N CYS A 120 3.89 -9.35 13.91
CA CYS A 120 4.66 -8.23 13.36
C CYS A 120 3.89 -7.49 12.25
N ILE A 121 3.30 -8.22 11.31
CA ILE A 121 2.48 -7.62 10.25
C ILE A 121 1.30 -6.85 10.84
N TYR A 122 0.64 -7.40 11.84
CA TYR A 122 -0.54 -6.80 12.47
C TYR A 122 -0.18 -5.58 13.33
N ARG A 123 0.81 -5.71 14.24
CA ARG A 123 1.13 -4.67 15.22
C ARG A 123 2.16 -3.65 14.77
N TYR A 124 3.24 -4.10 14.13
CA TYR A 124 4.33 -3.21 13.70
C TYR A 124 4.01 -2.53 12.37
N LEU A 125 3.56 -3.28 11.37
CA LEU A 125 3.15 -2.69 10.10
C LEU A 125 1.77 -2.03 10.17
N GLY A 126 0.97 -2.35 11.20
CA GLY A 126 -0.34 -1.75 11.43
C GLY A 126 -1.40 -2.14 10.40
N LEU A 127 -1.21 -3.26 9.69
CA LEU A 127 -2.18 -3.70 8.70
C LEU A 127 -3.43 -4.29 9.36
N ALA A 128 -4.60 -3.83 8.97
CA ALA A 128 -5.87 -4.34 9.47
C ALA A 128 -6.07 -5.83 9.10
N PRO A 129 -6.77 -6.63 9.93
CA PRO A 129 -7.00 -8.06 9.68
C PRO A 129 -7.58 -8.36 8.30
N GLU A 130 -8.48 -7.50 7.80
CA GLU A 130 -9.09 -7.62 6.47
C GLU A 130 -8.07 -7.42 5.37
N VAL A 131 -7.17 -6.44 5.52
CA VAL A 131 -6.08 -6.17 4.57
C VAL A 131 -5.09 -7.34 4.55
N ILE A 132 -4.76 -7.90 5.71
CA ILE A 132 -3.90 -9.11 5.82
C ILE A 132 -4.55 -10.30 5.10
N SER A 133 -5.86 -10.48 5.22
CA SER A 133 -6.60 -11.51 4.49
C SER A 133 -6.50 -11.34 2.97
N ILE A 134 -6.61 -10.12 2.48
CA ILE A 134 -6.46 -9.79 1.05
C ILE A 134 -5.03 -10.02 0.60
N LEU A 135 -4.05 -9.61 1.40
CA LEU A 135 -2.62 -9.80 1.15
C LEU A 135 -2.26 -11.29 0.97
N ILE A 136 -2.76 -12.15 1.86
CA ILE A 136 -2.56 -13.61 1.75
C ILE A 136 -3.14 -14.13 0.43
N SER A 137 -4.37 -13.73 0.10
CA SER A 137 -5.02 -14.12 -1.15
C SER A 137 -4.25 -13.63 -2.39
N TYR A 138 -3.74 -12.41 -2.35
CA TYR A 138 -2.90 -11.86 -3.39
C TYR A 138 -1.61 -12.68 -3.58
N CYS A 139 -0.92 -13.03 -2.50
CA CYS A 139 0.29 -13.85 -2.57
C CYS A 139 0.02 -15.23 -3.17
N ILE A 140 -1.12 -15.85 -2.83
CA ILE A 140 -1.55 -17.13 -3.40
C ILE A 140 -1.82 -16.99 -4.90
N GLN A 141 -2.63 -16.02 -5.31
CA GLN A 141 -2.95 -15.78 -6.71
C GLN A 141 -1.71 -15.47 -7.56
N ARG A 142 -0.82 -14.63 -7.03
CA ARG A 142 0.45 -14.30 -7.68
C ARG A 142 1.35 -15.52 -7.84
N GLY A 143 1.37 -16.44 -6.87
CA GLY A 143 2.06 -17.72 -6.98
C GLY A 143 1.49 -18.58 -8.11
N HIS A 144 0.17 -18.75 -8.14
CA HIS A 144 -0.51 -19.52 -9.17
C HIS A 144 -0.31 -18.92 -10.58
N ALA A 145 -0.38 -17.59 -10.70
CA ALA A 145 -0.13 -16.90 -11.97
C ALA A 145 1.30 -17.11 -12.51
N ARG A 146 2.25 -17.45 -11.63
CA ARG A 146 3.64 -17.80 -11.97
C ARG A 146 3.86 -19.30 -12.15
N GLY A 147 2.80 -20.10 -12.15
CA GLY A 147 2.87 -21.56 -12.27
C GLY A 147 3.34 -22.27 -11.00
N VAL A 148 3.36 -21.58 -9.85
CA VAL A 148 3.74 -22.17 -8.56
C VAL A 148 2.48 -22.74 -7.90
N SER A 149 2.36 -24.07 -7.83
CA SER A 149 1.22 -24.76 -7.18
C SER A 149 1.35 -24.79 -5.65
N ARG A 150 2.54 -24.53 -5.10
CA ARG A 150 2.78 -24.54 -3.66
C ARG A 150 2.26 -23.25 -3.02
N MET A 151 1.61 -23.39 -1.85
CA MET A 151 1.19 -22.26 -1.04
C MET A 151 2.41 -21.38 -0.63
N PRO A 152 2.23 -20.05 -0.60
CA PRO A 152 3.30 -19.15 -0.20
C PRO A 152 3.71 -19.40 1.25
N SER A 153 5.01 -19.23 1.53
CA SER A 153 5.49 -19.23 2.91
C SER A 153 5.10 -17.92 3.60
N ILE A 154 5.02 -17.95 4.93
CA ILE A 154 4.72 -16.75 5.71
C ILE A 154 5.76 -15.64 5.47
N ARG A 155 7.03 -16.00 5.25
CA ARG A 155 8.08 -15.03 4.89
C ARG A 155 7.88 -14.37 3.53
N THR A 156 7.21 -15.03 2.60
CA THR A 156 6.84 -14.43 1.31
C THR A 156 5.73 -13.41 1.52
N ILE A 157 4.77 -13.73 2.40
CA ILE A 157 3.69 -12.82 2.80
C ILE A 157 4.25 -11.62 3.57
N GLU A 158 5.19 -11.85 4.49
CA GLU A 158 5.88 -10.81 5.24
C GLU A 158 6.56 -9.78 4.32
N LYS A 159 7.35 -10.25 3.34
CA LYS A 159 8.01 -9.37 2.37
C LYS A 159 7.03 -8.50 1.58
N GLU A 160 5.91 -9.08 1.20
CA GLU A 160 4.87 -8.33 0.49
C GLU A 160 4.10 -7.39 1.43
N ALA A 161 3.96 -7.75 2.73
CA ALA A 161 3.37 -6.89 3.76
C ALA A 161 4.20 -5.61 3.96
N TYR A 162 5.52 -5.73 4.05
CA TYR A 162 6.41 -4.56 4.10
C TYR A 162 6.22 -3.67 2.88
N ARG A 163 6.17 -4.27 1.68
CA ARG A 163 5.93 -3.54 0.45
C ARG A 163 4.59 -2.79 0.46
N TRP A 164 3.53 -3.44 0.95
CA TRP A 164 2.20 -2.81 1.05
C TRP A 164 2.20 -1.66 2.06
N ALA A 165 2.88 -1.85 3.19
CA ALA A 165 3.04 -0.79 4.17
C ALA A 165 3.83 0.40 3.62
N ASP A 166 4.92 0.15 2.87
CA ASP A 166 5.70 1.20 2.19
C ASP A 166 4.90 1.93 1.11
N LEU A 167 3.94 1.25 0.47
CA LEU A 167 3.04 1.83 -0.52
C LEU A 167 1.84 2.54 0.12
N GLY A 168 1.68 2.48 1.44
CA GLY A 168 0.55 3.07 2.16
C GLY A 168 -0.77 2.35 1.91
N ILE A 169 -0.74 1.03 1.65
CA ILE A 169 -1.95 0.22 1.46
C ILE A 169 -2.47 -0.19 2.84
N GLU A 170 -3.38 0.58 3.39
CA GLU A 170 -3.92 0.41 4.74
C GLU A 170 -5.39 0.01 4.75
N THR A 171 -6.11 0.21 3.62
CA THR A 171 -7.55 -0.09 3.52
C THR A 171 -7.85 -1.21 2.54
N MET A 172 -9.04 -1.82 2.67
CA MET A 172 -9.53 -2.84 1.75
C MET A 172 -9.64 -2.33 0.31
N GLU A 173 -10.08 -1.10 0.14
CA GLU A 173 -10.26 -0.46 -1.16
C GLU A 173 -8.92 -0.28 -1.87
N GLN A 174 -7.91 0.22 -1.15
CA GLN A 174 -6.54 0.37 -1.66
C GLN A 174 -5.94 -0.99 -2.03
N ALA A 175 -6.12 -2.00 -1.18
CA ALA A 175 -5.66 -3.35 -1.44
C ALA A 175 -6.33 -3.96 -2.69
N ALA A 176 -7.63 -3.79 -2.85
CA ALA A 176 -8.38 -4.25 -4.01
C ALA A 176 -7.94 -3.54 -5.30
N ALA A 177 -7.77 -2.21 -5.25
CA ALA A 177 -7.28 -1.42 -6.37
C ALA A 177 -5.87 -1.85 -6.80
N TYR A 178 -4.96 -2.04 -5.84
CA TYR A 178 -3.62 -2.55 -6.09
C TYR A 178 -3.63 -3.93 -6.75
N MET A 179 -4.46 -4.86 -6.25
CA MET A 179 -4.62 -6.18 -6.86
C MET A 179 -5.11 -6.10 -8.31
N GLN A 180 -6.11 -5.26 -8.58
CA GLN A 180 -6.63 -5.07 -9.94
C GLN A 180 -5.55 -4.52 -10.88
N GLN A 181 -4.81 -3.52 -10.44
CA GLN A 181 -3.70 -2.95 -11.20
C GLN A 181 -2.63 -4.01 -11.53
N GLN A 182 -2.23 -4.82 -10.55
CA GLN A 182 -1.25 -5.88 -10.74
C GLN A 182 -1.75 -6.96 -11.72
N LEU A 183 -3.04 -7.32 -11.66
CA LEU A 183 -3.67 -8.25 -12.61
C LEU A 183 -3.67 -7.70 -14.04
N GLN A 184 -3.98 -6.42 -14.21
CA GLN A 184 -3.94 -5.77 -15.53
C GLN A 184 -2.53 -5.73 -16.12
N LEU A 185 -1.52 -5.41 -15.29
CA LEU A 185 -0.11 -5.44 -15.70
C LEU A 185 0.33 -6.84 -16.13
N GLN A 186 -0.02 -7.87 -15.35
CA GLN A 186 0.30 -9.26 -15.70
C GLN A 186 -0.37 -9.70 -17.00
N ASN A 187 -1.63 -9.33 -17.21
CA ASN A 187 -2.35 -9.61 -18.46
C ASN A 187 -1.73 -8.88 -19.65
N GLY A 188 -1.30 -7.63 -19.47
CA GLY A 188 -0.58 -6.85 -20.48
C GLY A 188 0.75 -7.51 -20.86
N ILE A 189 1.56 -7.87 -19.88
CA ILE A 189 2.84 -8.58 -20.07
C ILE A 189 2.60 -9.92 -20.77
N GLY A 190 1.58 -10.69 -20.38
CA GLY A 190 1.24 -11.96 -21.00
C GLY A 190 0.82 -11.81 -22.48
N ARG A 191 0.16 -10.72 -22.85
CA ARG A 191 -0.15 -10.39 -24.25
C ARG A 191 1.11 -10.06 -25.06
N VAL A 192 1.99 -9.22 -24.50
CA VAL A 192 3.26 -8.84 -25.16
C VAL A 192 4.15 -10.06 -25.35
N ARG A 193 4.29 -10.92 -24.33
CA ARG A 193 5.05 -12.19 -24.45
C ARG A 193 4.52 -13.09 -25.55
N ARG A 194 3.20 -13.24 -25.66
CA ARG A 194 2.57 -14.02 -26.75
C ARG A 194 2.85 -13.43 -28.12
N LEU A 195 2.77 -12.12 -28.26
CA LEU A 195 3.05 -11.43 -29.52
C LEU A 195 4.51 -11.55 -29.94
N LEU A 196 5.42 -11.59 -28.98
CA LEU A 196 6.88 -11.74 -29.22
C LEU A 196 7.34 -13.19 -29.32
N GLY A 197 6.45 -14.18 -29.17
CA GLY A 197 6.81 -15.61 -29.21
C GLY A 197 7.71 -16.06 -28.07
N ILE A 198 7.77 -15.32 -26.97
CA ILE A 198 8.61 -15.63 -25.82
C ILE A 198 7.87 -16.66 -24.94
N GLY A 199 8.40 -17.88 -24.87
CA GLY A 199 7.81 -18.98 -24.09
C GLY A 199 7.85 -18.72 -22.58
N GLU A 200 6.95 -19.37 -21.83
CA GLU A 200 6.74 -19.20 -20.37
C GLU A 200 7.95 -19.60 -19.48
N ARG A 201 9.01 -20.17 -20.05
CA ARG A 201 10.15 -20.77 -19.31
C ARG A 201 11.39 -19.91 -19.15
N THR A 202 11.45 -18.71 -19.69
CA THR A 202 12.61 -17.82 -19.50
C THR A 202 12.38 -16.92 -18.30
N GLY A 203 12.80 -17.37 -17.13
CA GLY A 203 12.70 -16.67 -15.84
C GLY A 203 13.55 -15.40 -15.70
N ASN A 204 14.10 -14.87 -16.79
CA ASN A 204 14.78 -13.57 -16.83
C ASN A 204 14.50 -12.91 -18.19
N CYS A 205 13.34 -12.31 -18.35
CA CYS A 205 13.08 -11.48 -19.51
C CYS A 205 13.53 -10.04 -19.21
N PRO A 206 14.41 -9.45 -20.04
CA PRO A 206 14.82 -8.04 -19.91
C PRO A 206 13.64 -7.05 -19.88
N LEU A 207 12.50 -7.43 -20.47
CA LEU A 207 11.28 -6.63 -20.46
C LEU A 207 10.61 -6.52 -19.07
N GLU A 208 10.81 -7.47 -18.16
CA GLU A 208 10.34 -7.35 -16.77
C GLU A 208 11.16 -6.32 -15.98
N ALA A 209 12.46 -6.23 -16.25
CA ALA A 209 13.32 -5.21 -15.67
C ALA A 209 12.95 -3.81 -16.19
N MET A 210 12.66 -3.68 -17.49
CA MET A 210 12.24 -2.40 -18.09
C MET A 210 10.85 -1.94 -17.61
N ALA A 211 9.90 -2.86 -17.39
CA ALA A 211 8.58 -2.49 -16.87
C ALA A 211 8.61 -2.02 -15.40
N MET A 212 9.65 -2.40 -14.64
CA MET A 212 9.87 -1.91 -13.27
C MET A 212 10.59 -0.56 -13.21
N GLU A 213 11.30 -0.15 -14.28
CA GLU A 213 11.97 1.15 -14.35
C GLU A 213 11.03 2.29 -14.80
N TYR A 214 9.89 1.98 -15.41
CA TYR A 214 8.93 2.96 -15.94
C TYR A 214 7.56 2.91 -15.22
N ALA A 215 7.43 2.20 -14.10
CA ALA A 215 6.26 2.16 -13.23
C ALA A 215 6.55 2.85 -11.89
#